data_13643e387c44aaae940f6d807cb559c3
#
_entry.id   13643e387c44aaae940f6d807cb559c3
#
_cell.length_a   1.000
_cell.length_b   1.000
_cell.length_c   1.000
_cell.angle_alpha   90.00
_cell.angle_beta   90.00
_cell.angle_gamma   90.00
#
_symmetry.space_group_name_H-M   'P 1'
#
loop_
_entity.id
_entity.type
_entity.pdbx_description
1 polymer ?
#
loop_
_entity_poly.entity_id
_entity_poly.type
_entity_poly.pdbx_seq_one_letter_code
_entity_poly.pdbx_strand_id
1 'polypeptide(L)'
;MNYMLKNENAIYYECGYSCDNSLYLSFGSESFFITDSRYTLDAKQHVKGTEVIIDRDLYGCAIKLIKKHKIKKIIFDPKEWSVAAFEQFTTHTKVKFKAVIDFSHKKRIVKRSDELKTLAKAAKLGTKAFDALAKAFNQNGFKQNEYTLTHTAKSILGSFGEYELSFDPIVAINANAAKPHATPTKSRLQKDDLLLVDAGLKYKRYCSDRTRTVQASKGFTFDTKQTFSRKKIQKAYDTVLKAHDNAISKARSGMKARKVDALTRDIITKAGFGEYYVHSTGHGVGLDIHEMPYISTKSDTIIEDGMVYTIEPGIYIPNEFGIRIEDMVAMVDGKAVVL
;
A
#
# COMPACT_ATOMS: atom_id res chain seq x y z
N MET A 1 21.25 -8.99 -16.43
CA MET A 1 20.45 -7.84 -16.96
C MET A 1 21.04 -6.57 -16.40
N ASN A 2 21.13 -5.48 -17.22
CA ASN A 2 21.67 -4.21 -16.70
C ASN A 2 20.51 -3.24 -16.44
N TYR A 3 20.43 -2.68 -15.24
CA TYR A 3 19.41 -1.71 -14.86
C TYR A 3 19.92 -0.75 -13.80
N MET A 4 19.22 0.37 -13.65
CA MET A 4 19.48 1.37 -12.62
C MET A 4 18.19 1.75 -11.89
N LEU A 5 18.30 1.98 -10.58
CA LEU A 5 17.20 2.34 -9.69
C LEU A 5 17.53 3.59 -8.90
N LYS A 6 16.49 4.39 -8.61
CA LYS A 6 16.57 5.57 -7.76
C LYS A 6 15.52 5.57 -6.65
N ASN A 7 14.41 4.88 -6.85
CA ASN A 7 13.37 4.75 -5.82
C ASN A 7 13.90 3.95 -4.63
N GLU A 8 13.70 4.45 -3.41
CA GLU A 8 14.21 3.84 -2.18
C GLU A 8 13.69 2.42 -1.95
N ASN A 9 12.40 2.17 -2.18
CA ASN A 9 11.82 0.84 -2.02
C ASN A 9 12.33 -0.16 -3.07
N ALA A 10 12.57 0.33 -4.31
CA ALA A 10 13.19 -0.46 -5.36
C ALA A 10 14.63 -0.87 -4.99
N ILE A 11 15.41 0.08 -4.46
CA ILE A 11 16.79 -0.16 -4.01
C ILE A 11 16.81 -1.11 -2.80
N TYR A 12 15.94 -0.86 -1.81
CA TYR A 12 15.80 -1.72 -0.63
C TYR A 12 15.50 -3.17 -1.01
N TYR A 13 14.61 -3.39 -1.98
CA TYR A 13 14.29 -4.73 -2.48
C TYR A 13 15.50 -5.47 -3.03
N GLU A 14 16.43 -4.76 -3.69
CA GLU A 14 17.62 -5.37 -4.30
C GLU A 14 18.71 -5.69 -3.28
N CYS A 15 18.97 -4.80 -2.31
CA CYS A 15 20.14 -4.92 -1.44
C CYS A 15 19.86 -4.83 0.07
N GLY A 16 18.60 -4.72 0.49
CA GLY A 16 18.19 -4.69 1.91
C GLY A 16 18.42 -3.38 2.63
N TYR A 17 18.88 -2.33 1.93
CA TYR A 17 19.09 -0.99 2.47
C TYR A 17 18.80 0.08 1.40
N SER A 18 18.33 1.24 1.82
CA SER A 18 18.24 2.44 0.99
C SER A 18 18.25 3.70 1.85
N CYS A 19 18.56 4.83 1.24
CA CYS A 19 18.49 6.15 1.84
C CYS A 19 18.07 7.18 0.78
N ASP A 20 17.69 8.40 1.21
CA ASP A 20 17.19 9.46 0.34
C ASP A 20 18.17 9.87 -0.77
N ASN A 21 19.49 9.75 -0.52
CA ASN A 21 20.53 10.05 -1.47
C ASN A 21 21.30 8.81 -1.89
N SER A 22 20.65 7.95 -2.68
CA SER A 22 21.26 6.72 -3.19
C SER A 22 20.91 6.44 -4.64
N LEU A 23 21.80 5.70 -5.30
CA LEU A 23 21.60 5.09 -6.62
C LEU A 23 22.00 3.61 -6.55
N TYR A 24 21.28 2.78 -7.29
CA TYR A 24 21.63 1.38 -7.46
C TYR A 24 21.84 1.04 -8.93
N LEU A 25 22.94 0.37 -9.21
CA LEU A 25 23.26 -0.15 -10.54
C LEU A 25 23.43 -1.66 -10.47
N SER A 26 22.87 -2.37 -11.45
CA SER A 26 23.11 -3.79 -11.66
C SER A 26 23.67 -4.02 -13.05
N PHE A 27 24.80 -4.73 -13.14
CA PHE A 27 25.50 -5.06 -14.39
C PHE A 27 25.73 -6.59 -14.48
N GLY A 28 24.62 -7.31 -14.71
CA GLY A 28 24.67 -8.77 -14.77
C GLY A 28 24.84 -9.39 -13.39
N SER A 29 26.04 -9.87 -13.07
CA SER A 29 26.39 -10.48 -11.78
C SER A 29 26.91 -9.48 -10.74
N GLU A 30 27.30 -8.29 -11.16
CA GLU A 30 27.80 -7.24 -10.27
C GLU A 30 26.72 -6.19 -9.99
N SER A 31 26.72 -5.67 -8.78
CA SER A 31 25.82 -4.59 -8.40
C SER A 31 26.51 -3.58 -7.48
N PHE A 32 26.07 -2.33 -7.57
CA PHE A 32 26.67 -1.18 -6.91
C PHE A 32 25.60 -0.36 -6.23
N PHE A 33 25.76 -0.12 -4.93
CA PHE A 33 25.00 0.84 -4.14
C PHE A 33 25.86 2.09 -3.94
N ILE A 34 25.46 3.21 -4.51
CA ILE A 34 26.21 4.46 -4.48
C ILE A 34 25.48 5.42 -3.54
N THR A 35 26.19 5.97 -2.54
CA THR A 35 25.66 6.97 -1.63
C THR A 35 26.77 7.91 -1.16
N ASP A 36 26.41 8.96 -0.41
CA ASP A 36 27.41 9.89 0.14
C ASP A 36 27.88 9.52 1.55
N SER A 37 28.82 10.32 2.07
CA SER A 37 29.50 10.04 3.36
C SER A 37 28.58 10.04 4.59
N ARG A 38 27.39 10.66 4.52
CA ARG A 38 26.41 10.69 5.63
C ARG A 38 25.89 9.30 5.97
N TYR A 39 25.83 8.41 4.97
CA TYR A 39 25.27 7.06 5.07
C TYR A 39 26.32 5.95 5.10
N THR A 40 27.61 6.29 5.23
CA THR A 40 28.72 5.32 5.12
C THR A 40 28.59 4.14 6.08
N LEU A 41 28.29 4.40 7.35
CA LEU A 41 28.22 3.36 8.39
C LEU A 41 27.04 2.43 8.15
N ASP A 42 25.86 3.00 7.95
CA ASP A 42 24.63 2.24 7.74
C ASP A 42 24.68 1.43 6.44
N ALA A 43 25.17 2.02 5.35
CA ALA A 43 25.29 1.32 4.07
C ALA A 43 26.23 0.12 4.20
N LYS A 44 27.40 0.28 4.82
CA LYS A 44 28.35 -0.83 5.03
C LYS A 44 27.82 -1.93 5.93
N GLN A 45 26.95 -1.59 6.90
CA GLN A 45 26.36 -2.54 7.82
C GLN A 45 25.17 -3.31 7.22
N HIS A 46 24.34 -2.65 6.39
CA HIS A 46 23.05 -3.18 6.02
C HIS A 46 22.93 -3.62 4.55
N VAL A 47 23.74 -3.07 3.63
CA VAL A 47 23.73 -3.48 2.22
C VAL A 47 24.21 -4.92 2.08
N LYS A 48 23.46 -5.74 1.34
CA LYS A 48 23.75 -7.15 1.14
C LYS A 48 23.98 -7.47 -0.33
N GLY A 49 24.99 -8.28 -0.62
CA GLY A 49 25.25 -8.80 -1.96
C GLY A 49 25.57 -7.75 -3.03
N THR A 50 25.97 -6.54 -2.60
CA THR A 50 26.17 -5.37 -3.47
C THR A 50 27.39 -4.58 -2.99
N GLU A 51 28.24 -4.13 -3.89
CA GLU A 51 29.38 -3.26 -3.56
C GLU A 51 28.88 -1.87 -3.15
N VAL A 52 29.34 -1.38 -1.99
CA VAL A 52 29.01 -0.05 -1.47
C VAL A 52 30.08 0.93 -1.91
N ILE A 53 29.69 1.97 -2.63
CA ILE A 53 30.57 3.05 -3.07
C ILE A 53 30.13 4.35 -2.42
N ILE A 54 31.06 5.02 -1.76
CA ILE A 54 30.84 6.31 -1.12
C ILE A 54 31.41 7.40 -2.00
N ASP A 55 30.55 8.17 -2.62
CA ASP A 55 30.92 9.30 -3.48
C ASP A 55 29.89 10.42 -3.34
N ARG A 56 30.33 11.66 -3.24
CA ARG A 56 29.46 12.83 -3.17
C ARG A 56 28.75 13.10 -4.50
N ASP A 57 29.43 12.78 -5.61
CA ASP A 57 28.88 12.86 -6.96
C ASP A 57 28.34 11.49 -7.41
N LEU A 58 27.13 11.16 -6.97
CA LEU A 58 26.50 9.87 -7.28
C LEU A 58 26.38 9.63 -8.78
N TYR A 59 26.02 10.66 -9.54
CA TYR A 59 25.82 10.57 -10.99
C TYR A 59 27.13 10.39 -11.73
N GLY A 60 28.14 11.19 -11.41
CA GLY A 60 29.49 11.04 -11.99
C GLY A 60 30.10 9.69 -11.67
N CYS A 61 29.93 9.19 -10.45
CA CYS A 61 30.36 7.85 -10.05
C CYS A 61 29.64 6.76 -10.89
N ALA A 62 28.31 6.84 -11.00
CA ALA A 62 27.55 5.91 -11.82
C ALA A 62 27.97 5.92 -13.30
N ILE A 63 28.22 7.10 -13.87
CA ILE A 63 28.72 7.27 -15.24
C ILE A 63 30.09 6.63 -15.41
N LYS A 64 31.02 6.80 -14.44
CA LYS A 64 32.35 6.17 -14.46
C LYS A 64 32.22 4.64 -14.46
N LEU A 65 31.33 4.08 -13.62
CA LEU A 65 31.06 2.64 -13.56
C LEU A 65 30.50 2.12 -14.89
N ILE A 66 29.50 2.78 -15.45
CA ILE A 66 28.91 2.45 -16.76
C ILE A 66 29.99 2.38 -17.85
N LYS A 67 30.91 3.36 -17.87
CA LYS A 67 32.03 3.40 -18.83
C LYS A 67 33.06 2.30 -18.57
N LYS A 68 33.47 2.10 -17.31
CA LYS A 68 34.43 1.07 -16.87
C LYS A 68 33.96 -0.32 -17.27
N HIS A 69 32.68 -0.65 -17.06
CA HIS A 69 32.10 -1.94 -17.38
C HIS A 69 31.61 -2.05 -18.83
N LYS A 70 31.88 -1.04 -19.67
CA LYS A 70 31.55 -1.00 -21.11
C LYS A 70 30.06 -1.32 -21.37
N ILE A 71 29.18 -0.84 -20.52
CA ILE A 71 27.75 -1.08 -20.60
C ILE A 71 27.15 -0.38 -21.83
N LYS A 72 26.45 -1.12 -22.69
CA LYS A 72 25.84 -0.58 -23.92
C LYS A 72 24.36 -0.29 -23.80
N LYS A 73 23.68 -0.96 -22.87
CA LYS A 73 22.23 -0.83 -22.66
C LYS A 73 21.87 -0.98 -21.20
N ILE A 74 21.02 -0.06 -20.68
CA ILE A 74 20.52 -0.05 -19.29
C ILE A 74 19.01 0.08 -19.31
N ILE A 75 18.33 -0.68 -18.45
CA ILE A 75 16.90 -0.54 -18.18
C ILE A 75 16.73 0.45 -17.01
N PHE A 76 15.70 1.29 -17.08
CA PHE A 76 15.29 2.17 -15.99
C PHE A 76 13.79 2.35 -16.00
N ASP A 77 13.22 2.71 -14.85
CA ASP A 77 11.82 3.12 -14.76
C ASP A 77 11.73 4.64 -14.91
N PRO A 78 11.09 5.16 -15.96
CA PRO A 78 11.01 6.61 -16.17
C PRO A 78 10.22 7.36 -15.08
N LYS A 79 9.40 6.67 -14.28
CA LYS A 79 8.67 7.26 -13.15
C LYS A 79 9.58 7.62 -11.97
N GLU A 80 10.76 7.00 -11.86
CA GLU A 80 11.69 7.21 -10.74
C GLU A 80 12.64 8.39 -10.95
N TRP A 81 12.66 8.98 -12.14
CA TRP A 81 13.67 9.95 -12.54
C TRP A 81 13.06 11.30 -12.93
N SER A 82 13.55 12.39 -12.36
CA SER A 82 13.29 13.70 -12.93
C SER A 82 14.03 13.85 -14.26
N VAL A 83 13.53 14.72 -15.13
CA VAL A 83 14.19 15.01 -16.42
C VAL A 83 15.63 15.46 -16.19
N ALA A 84 15.86 16.41 -15.27
CA ALA A 84 17.20 16.92 -14.96
C ALA A 84 18.15 15.82 -14.44
N ALA A 85 17.66 14.90 -13.60
CA ALA A 85 18.47 13.79 -13.11
C ALA A 85 18.82 12.80 -14.22
N PHE A 86 17.91 12.53 -15.14
CA PHE A 86 18.11 11.64 -16.27
C PHE A 86 19.06 12.23 -17.34
N GLU A 87 18.98 13.54 -17.58
CA GLU A 87 19.86 14.27 -18.48
C GLU A 87 21.34 14.17 -18.11
N GLN A 88 21.69 14.02 -16.81
CA GLN A 88 23.07 13.74 -16.38
C GLN A 88 23.68 12.54 -17.10
N PHE A 89 22.87 11.47 -17.27
CA PHE A 89 23.33 10.26 -17.95
C PHE A 89 23.37 10.43 -19.48
N THR A 90 22.32 10.99 -20.07
CA THR A 90 22.20 11.11 -21.54
C THR A 90 23.23 12.04 -22.13
N THR A 91 23.62 13.09 -21.41
CA THR A 91 24.65 14.05 -21.84
C THR A 91 26.07 13.45 -21.75
N HIS A 92 26.34 12.60 -20.76
CA HIS A 92 27.70 12.15 -20.45
C HIS A 92 27.98 10.70 -20.84
N THR A 93 26.99 9.96 -21.40
CA THR A 93 27.18 8.59 -21.88
C THR A 93 26.54 8.35 -23.23
N LYS A 94 27.08 7.37 -23.98
CA LYS A 94 26.47 6.86 -25.24
C LYS A 94 25.65 5.58 -25.01
N VAL A 95 25.22 5.33 -23.77
CA VAL A 95 24.45 4.14 -23.40
C VAL A 95 23.03 4.24 -23.98
N LYS A 96 22.51 3.12 -24.44
CA LYS A 96 21.10 3.01 -24.86
C LYS A 96 20.22 2.77 -23.64
N PHE A 97 19.44 3.76 -23.25
CA PHE A 97 18.48 3.64 -22.13
C PHE A 97 17.16 3.04 -22.62
N LYS A 98 16.71 1.97 -21.96
CA LYS A 98 15.42 1.32 -22.22
C LYS A 98 14.46 1.66 -21.07
N ALA A 99 13.47 2.49 -21.34
CA ALA A 99 12.39 2.76 -20.40
C ALA A 99 11.51 1.51 -20.23
N VAL A 100 11.24 1.12 -18.97
CA VAL A 100 10.31 0.06 -18.61
C VAL A 100 9.52 0.55 -17.41
N ILE A 101 8.30 1.00 -17.68
CA ILE A 101 7.38 1.49 -16.65
C ILE A 101 7.07 0.39 -15.65
N ASP A 102 7.07 0.73 -14.36
CA ASP A 102 6.84 -0.17 -13.22
C ASP A 102 7.83 -1.34 -13.16
N PHE A 103 9.08 -1.09 -13.57
CA PHE A 103 10.12 -2.13 -13.62
C PHE A 103 10.31 -2.83 -12.28
N SER A 104 10.47 -2.08 -11.20
CA SER A 104 10.66 -2.62 -9.86
C SER A 104 9.38 -3.28 -9.34
N HIS A 105 8.20 -2.68 -9.55
CA HIS A 105 6.92 -3.27 -9.16
C HIS A 105 6.69 -4.64 -9.82
N LYS A 106 7.05 -4.78 -11.11
CA LYS A 106 6.97 -6.08 -11.82
C LYS A 106 7.88 -7.14 -11.25
N LYS A 107 9.06 -6.75 -10.75
CA LYS A 107 10.00 -7.70 -10.11
C LYS A 107 9.48 -8.23 -8.77
N ARG A 108 8.72 -7.42 -8.03
CA ARG A 108 8.27 -7.73 -6.67
C ARG A 108 6.76 -7.96 -6.55
N ILE A 109 6.07 -8.12 -7.69
CA ILE A 109 4.62 -8.40 -7.71
C ILE A 109 4.30 -9.73 -7.03
N VAL A 110 5.12 -10.78 -7.27
CA VAL A 110 5.08 -12.06 -6.56
C VAL A 110 6.07 -12.00 -5.41
N LYS A 111 5.58 -12.12 -4.19
CA LYS A 111 6.35 -12.02 -2.96
C LYS A 111 7.08 -13.32 -2.66
N ARG A 112 8.31 -13.22 -2.19
CA ARG A 112 9.06 -14.35 -1.64
C ARG A 112 8.46 -14.77 -0.29
N SER A 113 8.81 -15.96 0.17
CA SER A 113 8.28 -16.50 1.44
C SER A 113 8.63 -15.66 2.67
N ASP A 114 9.79 -15.00 2.68
CA ASP A 114 10.21 -14.09 3.74
C ASP A 114 9.42 -12.76 3.72
N GLU A 115 9.08 -12.27 2.53
CA GLU A 115 8.23 -11.09 2.35
C GLU A 115 6.79 -11.39 2.82
N LEU A 116 6.22 -12.55 2.44
CA LEU A 116 4.89 -12.98 2.88
C LEU A 116 4.80 -13.06 4.41
N LYS A 117 5.80 -13.62 5.08
CA LYS A 117 5.87 -13.65 6.55
C LYS A 117 5.92 -12.25 7.15
N THR A 118 6.65 -11.33 6.51
CA THR A 118 6.79 -9.94 6.96
C THR A 118 5.46 -9.18 6.79
N LEU A 119 4.78 -9.35 5.65
CA LEU A 119 3.47 -8.76 5.37
C LEU A 119 2.39 -9.31 6.32
N ALA A 120 2.36 -10.62 6.56
CA ALA A 120 1.45 -11.22 7.54
C ALA A 120 1.68 -10.66 8.96
N LYS A 121 2.95 -10.39 9.33
CA LYS A 121 3.26 -9.74 10.60
C LYS A 121 2.79 -8.29 10.63
N ALA A 122 2.98 -7.52 9.54
CA ALA A 122 2.49 -6.15 9.42
C ALA A 122 0.96 -6.09 9.54
N ALA A 123 0.23 -6.95 8.82
CA ALA A 123 -1.24 -7.06 8.89
C ALA A 123 -1.73 -7.40 10.30
N LYS A 124 -1.08 -8.37 10.97
CA LYS A 124 -1.40 -8.72 12.37
C LYS A 124 -1.15 -7.58 13.35
N LEU A 125 -0.10 -6.79 13.15
CA LEU A 125 0.16 -5.59 13.96
C LEU A 125 -0.90 -4.52 13.70
N GLY A 126 -1.29 -4.31 12.43
CA GLY A 126 -2.40 -3.43 12.05
C GLY A 126 -3.71 -3.81 12.74
N THR A 127 -4.07 -5.11 12.74
CA THR A 127 -5.27 -5.62 13.43
C THR A 127 -5.23 -5.29 14.93
N LYS A 128 -4.09 -5.53 15.59
CA LYS A 128 -3.93 -5.19 17.01
C LYS A 128 -4.02 -3.69 17.28
N ALA A 129 -3.54 -2.86 16.33
CA ALA A 129 -3.67 -1.42 16.44
C ALA A 129 -5.13 -0.97 16.32
N PHE A 130 -5.94 -1.59 15.45
CA PHE A 130 -7.39 -1.35 15.38
C PHE A 130 -8.12 -1.73 16.67
N ASP A 131 -7.74 -2.84 17.33
CA ASP A 131 -8.29 -3.20 18.65
C ASP A 131 -7.95 -2.14 19.71
N ALA A 132 -6.71 -1.65 19.72
CA ALA A 132 -6.29 -0.58 20.62
C ALA A 132 -7.01 0.75 20.31
N LEU A 133 -7.20 1.04 19.03
CA LEU A 133 -7.93 2.21 18.57
C LEU A 133 -9.40 2.19 18.99
N ALA A 134 -10.08 1.03 18.86
CA ALA A 134 -11.43 0.86 19.36
C ALA A 134 -11.53 1.16 20.87
N LYS A 135 -10.59 0.64 21.66
CA LYS A 135 -10.52 0.94 23.10
C LYS A 135 -10.34 2.44 23.38
N ALA A 136 -9.38 3.08 22.70
CA ALA A 136 -9.10 4.50 22.88
C ALA A 136 -10.30 5.38 22.48
N PHE A 137 -10.96 5.07 21.37
CA PHE A 137 -12.14 5.81 20.92
C PHE A 137 -13.36 5.61 21.84
N ASN A 138 -13.56 4.40 22.38
CA ASN A 138 -14.60 4.16 23.39
C ASN A 138 -14.37 4.94 24.68
N GLN A 139 -13.11 5.11 25.09
CA GLN A 139 -12.75 5.82 26.31
C GLN A 139 -12.83 7.34 26.13
N ASN A 140 -12.22 7.88 25.08
CA ASN A 140 -11.94 9.31 24.94
C ASN A 140 -12.34 9.90 23.57
N GLY A 141 -12.86 9.10 22.63
CA GLY A 141 -13.12 9.54 21.26
C GLY A 141 -14.43 10.30 21.08
N PHE A 142 -15.46 9.99 21.90
CA PHE A 142 -16.74 10.70 21.81
C PHE A 142 -16.59 12.20 22.11
N LYS A 143 -17.29 13.03 21.32
CA LYS A 143 -17.19 14.50 21.29
C LYS A 143 -15.86 15.05 20.75
N GLN A 144 -14.88 14.22 20.43
CA GLN A 144 -13.67 14.63 19.71
C GLN A 144 -13.96 14.84 18.22
N ASN A 145 -13.23 15.76 17.60
CA ASN A 145 -13.34 15.98 16.16
C ASN A 145 -12.41 15.03 15.37
N GLU A 146 -12.62 14.95 14.05
CA GLU A 146 -11.85 14.07 13.19
C GLU A 146 -10.34 14.35 13.23
N TYR A 147 -9.89 15.59 13.42
CA TYR A 147 -8.46 15.92 13.61
C TYR A 147 -7.86 15.20 14.82
N THR A 148 -8.56 15.29 15.98
CA THR A 148 -8.11 14.64 17.22
C THR A 148 -8.16 13.11 17.10
N LEU A 149 -9.20 12.57 16.48
CA LEU A 149 -9.32 11.12 16.24
C LEU A 149 -8.22 10.62 15.30
N THR A 150 -7.92 11.35 14.23
CA THR A 150 -6.82 11.03 13.29
C THR A 150 -5.46 11.09 14.00
N HIS A 151 -5.22 12.09 14.85
CA HIS A 151 -3.99 12.16 15.65
C HIS A 151 -3.85 10.95 16.58
N THR A 152 -4.94 10.56 17.26
CA THR A 152 -4.98 9.36 18.10
C THR A 152 -4.70 8.10 17.27
N ALA A 153 -5.27 7.99 16.06
CA ALA A 153 -4.99 6.87 15.16
C ALA A 153 -3.51 6.81 14.76
N LYS A 154 -2.92 7.95 14.39
CA LYS A 154 -1.47 8.04 14.08
C LYS A 154 -0.61 7.55 15.25
N SER A 155 -0.90 8.01 16.46
CA SER A 155 -0.13 7.64 17.65
C SER A 155 -0.22 6.15 17.97
N ILE A 156 -1.40 5.57 17.88
CA ILE A 156 -1.62 4.14 18.19
C ILE A 156 -1.01 3.24 17.11
N LEU A 157 -1.26 3.53 15.82
CA LEU A 157 -0.69 2.74 14.71
C LEU A 157 0.83 2.82 14.69
N GLY A 158 1.38 4.01 14.91
CA GLY A 158 2.82 4.21 15.02
C GLY A 158 3.43 3.66 16.30
N SER A 159 2.62 3.10 17.23
CA SER A 159 3.10 2.66 18.56
C SER A 159 3.99 3.71 19.22
N PHE A 160 3.52 4.97 19.20
CA PHE A 160 4.25 6.14 19.73
C PHE A 160 5.64 6.36 19.11
N GLY A 161 5.84 5.95 17.84
CA GLY A 161 7.07 6.16 17.08
C GLY A 161 7.89 4.90 16.79
N GLU A 162 7.45 3.74 17.27
CA GLU A 162 8.12 2.45 16.96
C GLU A 162 7.95 2.05 15.49
N TYR A 163 6.76 2.36 14.89
CA TYR A 163 6.45 2.04 13.50
C TYR A 163 6.17 3.29 12.69
N GLU A 164 6.61 3.30 11.43
CA GLU A 164 6.12 4.24 10.44
C GLU A 164 4.69 3.89 10.04
N LEU A 165 3.93 4.88 9.59
CA LEU A 165 2.62 4.65 8.99
C LEU A 165 2.77 4.27 7.51
N SER A 166 1.88 3.40 7.02
CA SER A 166 1.82 3.09 5.58
C SER A 166 1.37 4.31 4.77
N PHE A 167 0.44 5.08 5.34
CA PHE A 167 -0.12 6.33 4.82
C PHE A 167 -0.77 7.12 5.96
N ASP A 168 -1.19 8.35 5.69
CA ASP A 168 -1.94 9.16 6.64
C ASP A 168 -3.33 8.56 6.89
N PRO A 169 -3.68 8.16 8.13
CA PRO A 169 -4.96 7.52 8.42
C PRO A 169 -6.17 8.38 8.03
N ILE A 170 -7.16 7.76 7.43
CA ILE A 170 -8.46 8.36 7.17
C ILE A 170 -9.38 8.01 8.34
N VAL A 171 -9.89 9.03 9.04
CA VAL A 171 -10.89 8.90 10.09
C VAL A 171 -12.03 9.82 9.72
N ALA A 172 -13.16 9.26 9.31
CA ALA A 172 -14.26 10.02 8.74
C ALA A 172 -15.60 9.66 9.36
N ILE A 173 -16.41 10.69 9.66
CA ILE A 173 -17.69 10.58 10.35
C ILE A 173 -18.82 10.89 9.37
N ASN A 174 -19.83 10.04 9.31
CA ASN A 174 -21.08 10.25 8.56
C ASN A 174 -20.85 10.72 7.10
N ALA A 175 -21.32 11.93 6.77
CA ALA A 175 -21.22 12.49 5.41
C ALA A 175 -19.76 12.69 4.93
N ASN A 176 -18.78 12.91 5.84
CA ASN A 176 -17.40 13.01 5.44
C ASN A 176 -16.85 11.66 4.94
N ALA A 177 -17.34 10.55 5.47
CA ALA A 177 -16.99 9.20 5.01
C ALA A 177 -17.46 8.92 3.57
N ALA A 178 -18.38 9.72 3.01
CA ALA A 178 -18.78 9.61 1.60
C ALA A 178 -17.66 9.98 0.60
N LYS A 179 -16.51 10.42 1.08
CA LYS A 179 -15.31 10.72 0.29
C LYS A 179 -14.30 9.58 0.50
N PRO A 180 -13.95 8.80 -0.52
CA PRO A 180 -12.97 7.69 -0.38
C PRO A 180 -11.65 8.13 0.28
N HIS A 181 -11.14 9.31 -0.09
CA HIS A 181 -9.96 9.96 0.51
C HIS A 181 -10.36 11.18 1.34
N ALA A 182 -11.17 10.93 2.39
CA ALA A 182 -11.65 12.00 3.26
C ALA A 182 -10.49 12.66 4.03
N THR A 183 -10.44 13.99 4.00
CA THR A 183 -9.60 14.76 4.91
C THR A 183 -10.35 15.08 6.18
N PRO A 184 -9.67 15.13 7.36
CA PRO A 184 -10.31 15.42 8.63
C PRO A 184 -11.02 16.76 8.64
N THR A 185 -12.16 16.82 9.33
CA THR A 185 -12.99 18.02 9.53
C THR A 185 -13.17 18.34 11.03
N LYS A 186 -13.94 19.38 11.33
CA LYS A 186 -14.35 19.72 12.70
C LYS A 186 -15.55 18.89 13.19
N SER A 187 -16.06 17.96 12.39
CA SER A 187 -17.13 17.03 12.78
C SER A 187 -16.73 16.25 14.02
N ARG A 188 -17.62 16.18 14.99
CA ARG A 188 -17.38 15.52 16.28
C ARG A 188 -18.11 14.20 16.34
N LEU A 189 -17.41 13.15 16.78
CA LEU A 189 -17.99 11.82 16.96
C LEU A 189 -19.07 11.83 18.04
N GLN A 190 -20.28 11.45 17.68
CA GLN A 190 -21.42 11.30 18.58
C GLN A 190 -21.83 9.83 18.67
N LYS A 191 -22.64 9.52 19.66
CA LYS A 191 -23.25 8.19 19.76
C LYS A 191 -24.10 7.94 18.51
N ASP A 192 -24.02 6.71 18.01
CA ASP A 192 -24.74 6.19 16.84
C ASP A 192 -24.29 6.77 15.49
N ASP A 193 -23.23 7.60 15.44
CA ASP A 193 -22.61 8.02 14.20
C ASP A 193 -22.00 6.84 13.44
N LEU A 194 -21.96 6.93 12.11
CA LEU A 194 -21.11 6.10 11.30
C LEU A 194 -19.67 6.61 11.39
N LEU A 195 -18.74 5.72 11.69
CA LEU A 195 -17.32 5.99 11.73
C LEU A 195 -16.59 5.04 10.78
N LEU A 196 -15.92 5.60 9.79
CA LEU A 196 -15.00 4.90 8.88
C LEU A 196 -13.56 5.20 9.31
N VAL A 197 -12.77 4.15 9.49
CA VAL A 197 -11.33 4.25 9.72
C VAL A 197 -10.59 3.40 8.70
N ASP A 198 -9.63 4.02 8.02
CA ASP A 198 -8.73 3.39 7.08
C ASP A 198 -7.30 3.76 7.47
N ALA A 199 -6.48 2.75 7.75
CA ALA A 199 -5.16 2.95 8.33
C ALA A 199 -4.25 1.73 8.19
N GLY A 200 -2.95 2.01 8.13
CA GLY A 200 -1.92 0.99 8.07
C GLY A 200 -0.60 1.44 8.71
N LEU A 201 0.21 0.47 9.08
CA LEU A 201 1.56 0.67 9.60
C LEU A 201 2.59 -0.12 8.78
N LYS A 202 3.86 0.27 8.87
CA LYS A 202 4.96 -0.46 8.25
C LYS A 202 5.69 -1.31 9.30
N TYR A 203 5.88 -2.57 8.96
CA TYR A 203 6.78 -3.45 9.69
C TYR A 203 7.95 -3.85 8.79
N LYS A 204 9.18 -3.48 9.18
CA LYS A 204 10.38 -3.68 8.35
C LYS A 204 10.17 -3.15 6.92
N ARG A 205 9.63 -1.93 6.79
CA ARG A 205 9.28 -1.23 5.55
C ARG A 205 8.08 -1.81 4.77
N TYR A 206 7.58 -3.00 5.09
CA TYR A 206 6.39 -3.57 4.44
C TYR A 206 5.12 -3.01 5.04
N CYS A 207 4.22 -2.54 4.18
CA CYS A 207 2.98 -1.90 4.55
C CYS A 207 1.92 -2.90 5.01
N SER A 208 1.11 -2.50 5.99
CA SER A 208 -0.23 -3.05 6.19
C SER A 208 -1.29 -2.06 5.74
N ASP A 209 -2.47 -2.56 5.47
CA ASP A 209 -3.62 -1.79 5.02
C ASP A 209 -4.91 -2.40 5.54
N ARG A 210 -5.81 -1.58 6.07
CA ARG A 210 -7.08 -2.06 6.62
C ARG A 210 -8.09 -0.93 6.75
N THR A 211 -9.31 -1.16 6.25
CA THR A 211 -10.45 -0.27 6.49
C THR A 211 -11.56 -1.00 7.23
N ARG A 212 -12.16 -0.30 8.20
CA ARG A 212 -13.39 -0.72 8.88
C ARG A 212 -14.37 0.44 9.00
N THR A 213 -15.63 0.12 8.83
CA THR A 213 -16.75 1.04 9.06
C THR A 213 -17.63 0.48 10.17
N VAL A 214 -17.94 1.29 11.18
CA VAL A 214 -18.71 0.88 12.36
C VAL A 214 -19.78 1.91 12.72
N GLN A 215 -20.80 1.50 13.50
CA GLN A 215 -21.62 2.44 14.23
C GLN A 215 -20.98 2.73 15.60
N ALA A 216 -20.71 3.99 15.88
CA ALA A 216 -20.08 4.43 17.12
C ALA A 216 -21.06 4.32 18.30
N SER A 217 -21.21 3.14 18.85
CA SER A 217 -21.95 2.86 20.07
C SER A 217 -21.00 2.62 21.24
N LYS A 218 -21.49 2.63 22.46
CA LYS A 218 -20.67 2.30 23.64
C LYS A 218 -20.15 0.86 23.51
N GLY A 219 -18.84 0.69 23.56
CA GLY A 219 -18.19 -0.62 23.49
C GLY A 219 -18.06 -1.18 22.05
N PHE A 220 -18.18 -0.34 21.01
CA PHE A 220 -17.98 -0.78 19.63
C PHE A 220 -16.57 -1.37 19.41
N THR A 221 -16.50 -2.31 18.47
CA THR A 221 -15.26 -2.90 17.97
C THR A 221 -15.16 -2.70 16.46
N PHE A 222 -13.97 -2.87 15.90
CA PHE A 222 -13.75 -2.86 14.45
C PHE A 222 -13.89 -4.26 13.82
N ASP A 223 -14.79 -5.10 14.37
CA ASP A 223 -15.17 -6.36 13.76
C ASP A 223 -15.99 -6.14 12.49
N THR A 224 -16.08 -7.18 11.65
CA THR A 224 -16.90 -7.13 10.43
C THR A 224 -18.40 -7.33 10.68
N LYS A 225 -18.80 -7.82 11.87
CA LYS A 225 -20.22 -7.94 12.25
C LYS A 225 -20.68 -6.65 12.89
N GLN A 226 -21.34 -5.79 12.12
CA GLN A 226 -21.84 -4.51 12.58
C GLN A 226 -23.35 -4.41 12.45
N THR A 227 -23.97 -3.66 13.35
CA THR A 227 -25.41 -3.33 13.31
C THR A 227 -25.56 -1.83 13.29
N PHE A 228 -26.27 -1.32 12.29
CA PHE A 228 -26.58 0.10 12.14
C PHE A 228 -28.05 0.37 12.37
N SER A 229 -28.37 1.40 13.15
CA SER A 229 -29.75 1.82 13.46
C SER A 229 -30.52 2.29 12.21
N ARG A 230 -29.82 2.88 11.23
CA ARG A 230 -30.40 3.34 9.96
C ARG A 230 -30.45 2.22 8.94
N LYS A 231 -31.64 1.79 8.53
CA LYS A 231 -31.86 0.68 7.55
C LYS A 231 -31.09 0.85 6.25
N LYS A 232 -30.97 2.09 5.73
CA LYS A 232 -30.22 2.38 4.48
C LYS A 232 -28.73 2.09 4.65
N ILE A 233 -28.14 2.46 5.80
CA ILE A 233 -26.73 2.19 6.12
C ILE A 233 -26.54 0.68 6.29
N GLN A 234 -27.41 0.01 7.06
CA GLN A 234 -27.33 -1.45 7.24
C GLN A 234 -27.35 -2.19 5.89
N LYS A 235 -28.31 -1.84 5.01
CA LYS A 235 -28.36 -2.46 3.67
C LYS A 235 -27.08 -2.25 2.86
N ALA A 236 -26.52 -1.06 2.90
CA ALA A 236 -25.26 -0.75 2.19
C ALA A 236 -24.08 -1.52 2.82
N TYR A 237 -24.01 -1.56 4.16
CA TYR A 237 -22.98 -2.31 4.89
C TYR A 237 -22.99 -3.80 4.57
N ASP A 238 -24.17 -4.43 4.66
CA ASP A 238 -24.35 -5.85 4.35
C ASP A 238 -23.99 -6.17 2.88
N THR A 239 -24.26 -5.21 1.98
CA THR A 239 -23.89 -5.35 0.57
C THR A 239 -22.37 -5.30 0.38
N VAL A 240 -21.67 -4.36 1.04
CA VAL A 240 -20.20 -4.25 1.00
C VAL A 240 -19.55 -5.48 1.62
N LEU A 241 -20.03 -5.92 2.80
CA LEU A 241 -19.51 -7.12 3.47
C LEU A 241 -19.69 -8.37 2.59
N LYS A 242 -20.88 -8.55 2.00
CA LYS A 242 -21.14 -9.66 1.07
C LYS A 242 -20.22 -9.62 -0.15
N ALA A 243 -19.96 -8.43 -0.70
CA ALA A 243 -19.07 -8.26 -1.84
C ALA A 243 -17.61 -8.60 -1.47
N HIS A 244 -17.13 -8.11 -0.32
CA HIS A 244 -15.82 -8.40 0.24
C HIS A 244 -15.62 -9.91 0.43
N ASP A 245 -16.51 -10.58 1.17
CA ASP A 245 -16.42 -12.01 1.48
C ASP A 245 -16.53 -12.87 0.21
N ASN A 246 -17.37 -12.47 -0.75
CA ASN A 246 -17.48 -13.16 -2.04
C ASN A 246 -16.17 -13.11 -2.83
N ALA A 247 -15.50 -11.95 -2.85
CA ALA A 247 -14.23 -11.82 -3.56
C ALA A 247 -13.13 -12.67 -2.89
N ILE A 248 -12.99 -12.61 -1.58
CA ILE A 248 -12.02 -13.46 -0.84
C ILE A 248 -12.28 -14.95 -1.08
N SER A 249 -13.53 -15.36 -0.96
CA SER A 249 -13.89 -16.79 -1.11
C SER A 249 -13.71 -17.31 -2.53
N LYS A 250 -13.83 -16.45 -3.56
CA LYS A 250 -13.85 -16.85 -4.98
C LYS A 250 -12.62 -16.48 -5.79
N ALA A 251 -11.77 -15.55 -5.32
CA ALA A 251 -10.53 -15.21 -6.02
C ALA A 251 -9.62 -16.45 -6.10
N ARG A 252 -9.04 -16.69 -7.28
CA ARG A 252 -8.17 -17.83 -7.55
C ARG A 252 -6.96 -17.41 -8.39
N SER A 253 -5.84 -18.06 -8.19
CA SER A 253 -4.70 -17.98 -9.11
C SER A 253 -5.14 -18.39 -10.52
N GLY A 254 -4.58 -17.74 -11.52
CA GLY A 254 -4.98 -17.87 -12.93
C GLY A 254 -6.11 -16.94 -13.37
N MET A 255 -6.82 -16.30 -12.45
CA MET A 255 -7.85 -15.30 -12.80
C MET A 255 -7.19 -14.00 -13.27
N LYS A 256 -7.81 -13.30 -14.23
CA LYS A 256 -7.45 -11.89 -14.50
C LYS A 256 -7.95 -10.99 -13.37
N ALA A 257 -7.17 -10.01 -12.97
CA ALA A 257 -7.51 -9.09 -11.89
C ALA A 257 -8.87 -8.38 -12.10
N ARG A 258 -9.24 -8.05 -13.35
CA ARG A 258 -10.60 -7.55 -13.68
C ARG A 258 -11.73 -8.54 -13.35
N LYS A 259 -11.46 -9.83 -13.32
CA LYS A 259 -12.45 -10.84 -12.89
C LYS A 259 -12.59 -10.89 -11.39
N VAL A 260 -11.51 -10.61 -10.66
CA VAL A 260 -11.56 -10.44 -9.20
C VAL A 260 -12.35 -9.16 -8.86
N ASP A 261 -12.13 -8.03 -9.57
CA ASP A 261 -12.94 -6.81 -9.42
C ASP A 261 -14.44 -7.09 -9.65
N ALA A 262 -14.79 -7.88 -10.67
CA ALA A 262 -16.19 -8.22 -10.95
C ALA A 262 -16.86 -8.99 -9.79
N LEU A 263 -16.10 -9.77 -8.99
CA LEU A 263 -16.65 -10.48 -7.83
C LEU A 263 -17.26 -9.57 -6.77
N THR A 264 -16.76 -8.36 -6.64
CA THR A 264 -17.30 -7.31 -5.73
C THR A 264 -18.32 -6.44 -6.46
N ARG A 265 -17.94 -5.92 -7.61
CA ARG A 265 -18.70 -4.91 -8.35
C ARG A 265 -20.08 -5.38 -8.79
N ASP A 266 -20.19 -6.63 -9.24
CA ASP A 266 -21.47 -7.21 -9.66
C ASP A 266 -22.48 -7.30 -8.50
N ILE A 267 -22.01 -7.60 -7.28
CA ILE A 267 -22.87 -7.65 -6.09
C ILE A 267 -23.39 -6.26 -5.75
N ILE A 268 -22.48 -5.27 -5.71
CA ILE A 268 -22.82 -3.89 -5.38
C ILE A 268 -23.77 -3.29 -6.43
N THR A 269 -23.51 -3.57 -7.71
CA THR A 269 -24.37 -3.11 -8.83
C THR A 269 -25.75 -3.73 -8.76
N LYS A 270 -25.85 -5.05 -8.55
CA LYS A 270 -27.14 -5.76 -8.42
C LYS A 270 -27.96 -5.30 -7.21
N ALA A 271 -27.31 -4.82 -6.16
CA ALA A 271 -27.98 -4.25 -4.99
C ALA A 271 -28.48 -2.81 -5.19
N GLY A 272 -28.21 -2.20 -6.36
CA GLY A 272 -28.61 -0.84 -6.71
C GLY A 272 -27.64 0.26 -6.27
N PHE A 273 -26.38 -0.10 -5.92
CA PHE A 273 -25.36 0.85 -5.46
C PHE A 273 -24.20 1.01 -6.45
N GLY A 274 -24.31 0.52 -7.69
CA GLY A 274 -23.22 0.51 -8.65
C GLY A 274 -22.61 1.88 -8.95
N GLU A 275 -23.42 2.93 -9.03
CA GLU A 275 -22.98 4.32 -9.25
C GLU A 275 -22.15 4.88 -8.07
N TYR A 276 -22.31 4.33 -6.87
CA TYR A 276 -21.63 4.75 -5.66
C TYR A 276 -20.35 3.95 -5.37
N TYR A 277 -19.96 3.01 -6.24
CA TYR A 277 -18.69 2.28 -6.15
C TYR A 277 -17.67 2.85 -7.14
N VAL A 278 -16.97 3.87 -6.73
CA VAL A 278 -16.23 4.80 -7.59
C VAL A 278 -14.73 4.50 -7.75
N HIS A 279 -14.21 3.46 -7.11
CA HIS A 279 -12.79 3.09 -7.18
C HIS A 279 -12.59 1.61 -7.54
N SER A 280 -11.33 1.18 -7.63
CA SER A 280 -10.92 -0.20 -7.85
C SER A 280 -11.27 -1.08 -6.65
N THR A 281 -11.40 -2.39 -6.87
CA THR A 281 -11.60 -3.34 -5.77
C THR A 281 -10.38 -3.48 -4.87
N GLY A 282 -9.19 -3.09 -5.35
CA GLY A 282 -7.98 -3.14 -4.56
C GLY A 282 -6.71 -2.91 -5.37
N HIS A 283 -5.61 -3.02 -4.68
CA HIS A 283 -4.25 -2.84 -5.21
C HIS A 283 -3.26 -3.76 -4.50
N GLY A 284 -2.12 -4.01 -5.13
CA GLY A 284 -1.01 -4.71 -4.50
C GLY A 284 -0.46 -3.92 -3.31
N VAL A 285 0.01 -4.63 -2.32
CA VAL A 285 0.67 -4.09 -1.12
C VAL A 285 2.00 -4.79 -0.91
N GLY A 286 3.01 -4.02 -0.57
CA GLY A 286 4.36 -4.53 -0.31
C GLY A 286 5.21 -3.50 0.39
N LEU A 287 6.35 -3.15 -0.19
CA LEU A 287 7.18 -2.02 0.23
C LEU A 287 6.49 -0.68 -0.07
N ASP A 288 5.77 -0.60 -1.19
CA ASP A 288 4.86 0.51 -1.45
C ASP A 288 3.46 0.14 -0.98
N ILE A 289 2.71 1.14 -0.50
CA ILE A 289 1.32 0.95 -0.14
C ILE A 289 0.47 0.62 -1.38
N HIS A 290 0.73 1.30 -2.50
CA HIS A 290 0.10 1.02 -3.78
C HIS A 290 1.14 0.48 -4.77
N GLU A 291 1.06 -0.81 -5.08
CA GLU A 291 1.87 -1.46 -6.11
C GLU A 291 1.04 -2.45 -6.94
N MET A 292 1.65 -3.13 -7.88
CA MET A 292 0.97 -4.18 -8.65
C MET A 292 0.71 -5.44 -7.78
N PRO A 293 -0.40 -6.18 -8.05
CA PRO A 293 -1.39 -5.99 -9.10
C PRO A 293 -2.47 -4.97 -8.74
N TYR A 294 -3.01 -4.24 -9.72
CA TYR A 294 -4.23 -3.43 -9.52
C TYR A 294 -5.46 -4.28 -9.81
N ILE A 295 -6.39 -4.36 -8.82
CA ILE A 295 -7.63 -5.13 -8.93
C ILE A 295 -8.74 -4.19 -9.43
N SER A 296 -8.81 -4.00 -10.74
CA SER A 296 -9.70 -3.02 -11.37
C SER A 296 -10.36 -3.56 -12.64
N THR A 297 -11.42 -2.91 -13.08
CA THR A 297 -12.20 -3.28 -14.29
C THR A 297 -11.35 -3.41 -15.57
N LYS A 298 -10.19 -2.74 -15.62
CA LYS A 298 -9.32 -2.66 -16.82
C LYS A 298 -8.06 -3.55 -16.70
N SER A 299 -7.82 -4.19 -15.56
CA SER A 299 -6.57 -4.93 -15.32
C SER A 299 -6.61 -6.33 -15.92
N ASP A 300 -5.68 -6.59 -16.83
CA ASP A 300 -5.46 -7.91 -17.44
C ASP A 300 -4.35 -8.73 -16.72
N THR A 301 -3.81 -8.22 -15.61
CA THR A 301 -2.82 -8.95 -14.83
C THR A 301 -3.41 -10.29 -14.38
N ILE A 302 -2.69 -11.37 -14.62
CA ILE A 302 -3.05 -12.70 -14.10
C ILE A 302 -2.64 -12.76 -12.64
N ILE A 303 -3.56 -13.15 -11.78
CA ILE A 303 -3.30 -13.37 -10.37
C ILE A 303 -2.51 -14.67 -10.19
N GLU A 304 -1.44 -14.61 -9.42
CA GLU A 304 -0.52 -15.74 -9.18
C GLU A 304 -0.30 -15.94 -7.68
N ASP A 305 0.05 -17.15 -7.29
CA ASP A 305 0.46 -17.43 -5.92
C ASP A 305 1.66 -16.58 -5.50
N GLY A 306 1.67 -16.13 -4.27
CA GLY A 306 2.65 -15.17 -3.77
C GLY A 306 2.28 -13.69 -4.00
N MET A 307 1.25 -13.37 -4.78
CA MET A 307 0.75 -12.00 -4.85
C MET A 307 0.01 -11.62 -3.58
N VAL A 308 0.21 -10.37 -3.12
CA VAL A 308 -0.51 -9.77 -1.99
C VAL A 308 -1.19 -8.51 -2.49
N TYR A 309 -2.49 -8.38 -2.19
CA TYR A 309 -3.31 -7.23 -2.60
C TYR A 309 -4.46 -6.99 -1.63
N THR A 310 -5.08 -5.80 -1.68
CA THR A 310 -6.28 -5.48 -0.90
C THR A 310 -7.55 -5.96 -1.60
N ILE A 311 -8.57 -6.25 -0.81
CA ILE A 311 -9.96 -6.38 -1.24
C ILE A 311 -10.76 -5.39 -0.40
N GLU A 312 -11.16 -4.26 -1.01
CA GLU A 312 -11.67 -3.07 -0.35
C GLU A 312 -12.93 -2.49 -0.99
N PRO A 313 -13.97 -3.29 -1.29
CA PRO A 313 -15.18 -2.72 -1.87
C PRO A 313 -15.76 -1.63 -0.98
N GLY A 314 -16.33 -0.60 -1.63
CA GLY A 314 -16.94 0.52 -0.92
C GLY A 314 -18.19 1.08 -1.62
N ILE A 315 -19.06 1.70 -0.84
CA ILE A 315 -20.26 2.44 -1.28
C ILE A 315 -20.21 3.84 -0.65
N TYR A 316 -20.23 4.88 -1.49
CA TYR A 316 -20.07 6.26 -1.04
C TYR A 316 -21.25 7.10 -1.54
N ILE A 317 -22.25 7.34 -0.68
CA ILE A 317 -23.45 8.11 -1.04
C ILE A 317 -23.19 9.58 -0.70
N PRO A 318 -23.14 10.47 -1.71
CA PRO A 318 -22.77 11.87 -1.52
C PRO A 318 -23.63 12.55 -0.44
N ASN A 319 -22.97 13.30 0.45
CA ASN A 319 -23.58 14.04 1.55
C ASN A 319 -24.33 13.19 2.60
N GLU A 320 -24.24 11.85 2.53
CA GLU A 320 -24.90 10.98 3.49
C GLU A 320 -23.91 10.14 4.31
N PHE A 321 -23.20 9.21 3.64
CA PHE A 321 -22.26 8.31 4.30
C PHE A 321 -21.38 7.56 3.28
N GLY A 322 -20.26 7.03 3.77
CA GLY A 322 -19.44 6.05 3.04
C GLY A 322 -19.18 4.80 3.87
N ILE A 323 -19.09 3.68 3.21
CA ILE A 323 -18.77 2.37 3.81
C ILE A 323 -17.67 1.74 2.98
N ARG A 324 -16.59 1.32 3.64
CA ARG A 324 -15.55 0.46 3.09
C ARG A 324 -15.20 -0.62 4.10
N ILE A 325 -15.00 -1.84 3.62
CA ILE A 325 -14.47 -2.96 4.38
C ILE A 325 -13.30 -3.49 3.58
N GLU A 326 -12.14 -3.58 4.21
CA GLU A 326 -10.90 -3.92 3.55
C GLU A 326 -10.05 -4.86 4.37
N ASP A 327 -9.53 -5.88 3.71
CA ASP A 327 -8.46 -6.71 4.22
C ASP A 327 -7.40 -6.95 3.13
N MET A 328 -6.15 -7.10 3.57
CA MET A 328 -5.08 -7.63 2.73
C MET A 328 -5.24 -9.14 2.58
N VAL A 329 -5.08 -9.64 1.37
CA VAL A 329 -5.05 -11.07 1.08
C VAL A 329 -3.74 -11.46 0.41
N ALA A 330 -3.23 -12.65 0.75
CA ALA A 330 -2.17 -13.33 0.00
C ALA A 330 -2.76 -14.46 -0.82
N MET A 331 -2.26 -14.65 -2.04
CA MET A 331 -2.58 -15.85 -2.83
C MET A 331 -1.68 -16.99 -2.39
N VAL A 332 -2.30 -18.06 -1.85
CA VAL A 332 -1.62 -19.26 -1.34
C VAL A 332 -2.39 -20.48 -1.78
N ASP A 333 -1.72 -21.45 -2.38
CA ASP A 333 -2.30 -22.68 -2.89
C ASP A 333 -3.55 -22.43 -3.78
N GLY A 334 -3.42 -21.46 -4.66
CA GLY A 334 -4.46 -21.08 -5.61
C GLY A 334 -5.64 -20.31 -5.03
N LYS A 335 -5.63 -19.91 -3.76
CA LYS A 335 -6.75 -19.25 -3.05
C LYS A 335 -6.30 -17.96 -2.38
N ALA A 336 -7.22 -17.00 -2.22
CA ALA A 336 -7.00 -15.82 -1.41
C ALA A 336 -7.15 -16.17 0.08
N VAL A 337 -6.14 -15.82 0.87
CA VAL A 337 -6.07 -16.01 2.33
C VAL A 337 -5.87 -14.65 2.97
N VAL A 338 -6.73 -14.28 3.93
CA VAL A 338 -6.61 -13.02 4.69
C VAL A 338 -5.37 -13.08 5.58
N LEU A 339 -4.59 -11.98 5.61
CA LEU A 339 -3.37 -11.84 6.39
C LEU A 339 -3.62 -11.33 7.81
#